data_2df07809560450791bec04a231ade2fb
#
_entry.id   2df07809560450791bec04a231ade2fb
#
_cell.length_a   1.000
_cell.length_b   1.000
_cell.length_c   1.000
_cell.angle_alpha   90.00
_cell.angle_beta   90.00
_cell.angle_gamma   90.00
#
_symmetry.space_group_name_H-M   'P 1'
#
loop_
_entity.id
_entity.type
_entity.pdbx_description
1 polymer ?
#
loop_
_entity_poly.entity_id
_entity_poly.type
_entity_poly.pdbx_seq_one_letter_code
_entity_poly.pdbx_strand_id
1 'polypeptide(L)'
;VDETSKAVVALVRLDDQAAICSGTLISPNMVLTAQHCVASVLDKGAEGGVVCGQTRYGPTHPISVYRFSTDTQAWSGQTTYRPVAEFILPPDSEPYCGNDVALVRLADPVDASLAVPRVPRVDSPLTLPTLSAPGEAYSAVGYGQAQEGTNTSGTRRRRDGLFLSCGEGQCGFPLNRFVMDSEWYGDTGVCRGDSGGPALDLAGRVIGVASRGGSECSGPVYASVFAWRDWLKAEVKAAAEAEGLPVPGWALGYSTEPQFNHPYGQVCEADEECPSGVCMLGQYCSRKCAGPEVAPCGEDFFCNVAEYCMLQEVGGACADDAECDSGRCSQGHCTRGCQGGEWACPQGWTCSEETDQCELQPVGKGCVVDEACDGGRCVDGLCTRYCGEGATCPAGWACQASECVLVPVGAECQVDADCGDGTCDAAIGQCTRTCSTKAPCPTGWSCGDAGQCVSDAPAPECLMDADCADGQTCVDGSCAATPGADAPESGCAAGQPTPPLAALVILVLGALWRRRQGLSG
;
A
#
# COMPACT_ATOMS: atom_id res chain seq x y z
N VAL A 1 -7.12 -4.14 33.33
CA VAL A 1 -6.46 -4.96 32.31
C VAL A 1 -6.61 -4.25 30.98
N ASP A 2 -5.54 -4.13 30.23
CA ASP A 2 -5.53 -3.51 28.91
C ASP A 2 -5.18 -4.57 27.84
N GLU A 3 -6.14 -4.86 26.99
CA GLU A 3 -5.99 -5.81 25.87
C GLU A 3 -5.70 -5.10 24.53
N THR A 4 -5.81 -3.77 24.51
CA THR A 4 -5.73 -2.96 23.27
C THR A 4 -4.32 -2.48 22.96
N SER A 5 -3.52 -2.14 23.97
CA SER A 5 -2.17 -1.58 23.77
C SER A 5 -1.11 -2.68 23.54
N LYS A 6 -1.31 -3.53 22.55
CA LYS A 6 -0.42 -4.69 22.26
C LYS A 6 1.04 -4.31 21.99
N ALA A 7 1.31 -3.09 21.51
CA ALA A 7 2.66 -2.58 21.33
C ALA A 7 3.41 -2.30 22.64
N VAL A 8 2.68 -2.22 23.78
CA VAL A 8 3.33 -2.13 25.09
C VAL A 8 3.66 -3.55 25.54
N VAL A 9 4.95 -3.81 25.71
CA VAL A 9 5.50 -5.15 25.96
C VAL A 9 6.03 -5.29 27.37
N ALA A 10 5.97 -6.51 27.91
CA ALA A 10 6.69 -6.87 29.11
C ALA A 10 8.16 -7.18 28.76
N LEU A 11 9.10 -6.58 29.46
CA LEU A 11 10.51 -6.92 29.41
C LEU A 11 10.89 -7.65 30.70
N VAL A 12 11.23 -8.93 30.60
CA VAL A 12 11.42 -9.80 31.75
C VAL A 12 12.83 -10.38 31.79
N ARG A 13 13.34 -10.58 32.99
CA ARG A 13 14.58 -11.30 33.25
C ARG A 13 14.29 -12.70 33.74
N LEU A 14 14.83 -13.72 33.06
CA LEU A 14 14.61 -15.12 33.42
C LEU A 14 15.43 -15.56 34.63
N ASP A 15 16.51 -14.89 34.95
CA ASP A 15 17.34 -15.15 36.15
C ASP A 15 16.77 -14.51 37.43
N ASP A 16 15.85 -13.56 37.28
CA ASP A 16 15.13 -12.91 38.35
C ASP A 16 13.65 -12.72 37.95
N GLN A 17 12.81 -13.72 38.21
CA GLN A 17 11.39 -13.70 37.83
C GLN A 17 10.58 -12.58 38.49
N ALA A 18 11.13 -11.90 39.49
CA ALA A 18 10.51 -10.72 40.09
C ALA A 18 10.87 -9.42 39.34
N ALA A 19 11.88 -9.45 38.46
CA ALA A 19 12.32 -8.29 37.69
C ALA A 19 11.51 -8.20 36.40
N ILE A 20 10.59 -7.25 36.39
CA ILE A 20 9.80 -6.87 35.21
C ILE A 20 9.95 -5.38 34.95
N CYS A 21 10.11 -5.05 33.70
CA CYS A 21 9.95 -3.72 33.15
C CYS A 21 8.89 -3.74 32.06
N SER A 22 8.51 -2.56 31.63
CA SER A 22 7.66 -2.33 30.48
C SER A 22 8.50 -1.75 29.34
N GLY A 23 8.02 -1.83 28.11
CA GLY A 23 8.62 -1.20 26.94
C GLY A 23 7.56 -0.92 25.90
N THR A 24 7.95 -0.25 24.84
CA THR A 24 7.05 0.04 23.73
C THR A 24 7.69 -0.34 22.41
N LEU A 25 7.03 -1.18 21.63
CA LEU A 25 7.40 -1.48 20.25
C LEU A 25 7.21 -0.21 19.41
N ILE A 26 8.29 0.36 18.87
CA ILE A 26 8.31 1.61 18.07
C ILE A 26 8.66 1.38 16.60
N SER A 27 9.19 0.20 16.27
CA SER A 27 9.30 -0.37 14.93
C SER A 27 9.16 -1.89 15.04
N PRO A 28 8.99 -2.66 13.96
CA PRO A 28 8.82 -4.11 14.06
C PRO A 28 9.93 -4.83 14.83
N ASN A 29 11.15 -4.31 14.81
CA ASN A 29 12.32 -4.91 15.44
C ASN A 29 12.91 -4.12 16.62
N MET A 30 12.23 -3.05 17.09
CA MET A 30 12.79 -2.17 18.12
C MET A 30 11.81 -1.83 19.24
N VAL A 31 12.21 -2.04 20.47
CA VAL A 31 11.47 -1.66 21.69
C VAL A 31 12.17 -0.51 22.39
N LEU A 32 11.44 0.55 22.69
CA LEU A 32 11.86 1.67 23.53
C LEU A 32 11.57 1.33 24.99
N THR A 33 12.55 1.52 25.88
CA THR A 33 12.43 1.25 27.31
C THR A 33 13.36 2.17 28.12
N ALA A 34 13.44 1.98 29.43
CA ALA A 34 14.34 2.70 30.32
C ALA A 34 15.70 2.01 30.43
N GLN A 35 16.79 2.80 30.56
CA GLN A 35 18.16 2.24 30.67
C GLN A 35 18.34 1.41 31.96
N HIS A 36 17.72 1.80 33.08
CA HIS A 36 17.81 1.02 34.32
C HIS A 36 17.13 -0.36 34.23
N CYS A 37 16.33 -0.62 33.20
CA CYS A 37 15.76 -1.93 32.93
C CYS A 37 16.79 -2.92 32.37
N VAL A 38 17.82 -2.41 31.69
CA VAL A 38 18.80 -3.22 30.96
C VAL A 38 20.23 -3.07 31.48
N ALA A 39 20.49 -2.10 32.36
CA ALA A 39 21.80 -1.82 32.94
C ALA A 39 21.76 -1.79 34.47
N SER A 40 22.87 -2.07 35.10
CA SER A 40 23.05 -1.97 36.55
C SER A 40 22.95 -0.51 37.00
N VAL A 41 22.40 -0.26 38.18
CA VAL A 41 22.31 1.08 38.79
C VAL A 41 23.21 1.16 40.00
N LEU A 42 24.20 2.03 39.95
CA LEU A 42 25.27 2.19 40.93
C LEU A 42 25.08 3.49 41.75
N ASP A 43 25.77 3.57 42.86
CA ASP A 43 25.87 4.79 43.69
C ASP A 43 24.51 5.39 44.10
N LYS A 44 23.56 4.50 44.45
CA LYS A 44 22.26 4.90 44.98
C LYS A 44 22.39 5.57 46.36
N GLY A 45 21.43 6.40 46.70
CA GLY A 45 21.34 7.01 48.04
C GLY A 45 21.15 5.98 49.17
N ALA A 46 21.20 6.42 50.42
CA ALA A 46 21.19 5.59 51.60
C ALA A 46 19.96 4.66 51.73
N GLU A 47 18.82 5.06 51.16
CA GLU A 47 17.57 4.27 51.15
C GLU A 47 17.36 3.53 49.79
N GLY A 48 18.41 3.45 48.97
CA GLY A 48 18.35 2.80 47.67
C GLY A 48 17.67 3.61 46.58
N GLY A 49 17.29 4.88 46.86
CA GLY A 49 16.70 5.80 45.90
C GLY A 49 17.71 6.43 44.94
N VAL A 50 17.23 6.99 43.85
CA VAL A 50 18.04 7.74 42.89
C VAL A 50 18.38 9.13 43.45
N VAL A 51 19.67 9.49 43.38
CA VAL A 51 20.16 10.82 43.75
C VAL A 51 20.82 11.44 42.51
N CYS A 52 20.18 12.47 41.92
CA CYS A 52 20.71 13.12 40.74
C CYS A 52 22.09 13.75 41.02
N GLY A 53 23.03 13.59 40.08
CA GLY A 53 24.43 14.00 40.23
C GLY A 53 25.31 12.98 40.97
N GLN A 54 24.73 11.90 41.55
CA GLN A 54 25.47 10.82 42.23
C GLN A 54 25.20 9.46 41.59
N THR A 55 23.90 9.10 41.43
CA THR A 55 23.50 7.80 40.87
C THR A 55 23.85 7.73 39.39
N ARG A 56 24.47 6.62 38.98
CA ARG A 56 24.94 6.39 37.62
C ARG A 56 24.67 4.97 37.16
N TYR A 57 24.78 4.75 35.86
CA TYR A 57 24.70 3.41 35.28
C TYR A 57 26.05 2.68 35.35
N GLY A 58 25.98 1.38 35.49
CA GLY A 58 27.05 0.44 35.30
C GLY A 58 26.85 -0.39 34.03
N PRO A 59 27.54 -1.54 33.94
CA PRO A 59 27.42 -2.43 32.79
C PRO A 59 25.98 -2.89 32.53
N THR A 60 25.65 -3.12 31.25
CA THR A 60 24.41 -3.81 30.87
C THR A 60 24.38 -5.22 31.42
N HIS A 61 23.20 -5.70 31.69
CA HIS A 61 22.99 -7.10 32.06
C HIS A 61 23.21 -8.03 30.85
N PRO A 62 23.52 -9.32 31.07
CA PRO A 62 23.64 -10.29 29.99
C PRO A 62 22.34 -10.38 29.17
N ILE A 63 22.42 -10.23 27.87
CA ILE A 63 21.27 -10.24 26.97
C ILE A 63 20.54 -11.60 26.97
N SER A 64 21.28 -12.69 27.21
CA SER A 64 20.75 -14.06 27.21
C SER A 64 19.64 -14.32 28.20
N VAL A 65 19.59 -13.53 29.30
CA VAL A 65 18.55 -13.68 30.35
C VAL A 65 17.30 -12.85 30.06
N TYR A 66 17.31 -11.99 29.03
CA TYR A 66 16.16 -11.14 28.71
C TYR A 66 15.24 -11.78 27.69
N ARG A 67 13.96 -11.56 27.91
CA ARG A 67 12.87 -11.88 26.97
C ARG A 67 11.85 -10.75 26.97
N PHE A 68 11.15 -10.61 25.86
CA PHE A 68 9.98 -9.75 25.79
C PHE A 68 8.73 -10.55 25.45
N SER A 69 7.56 -10.00 25.80
CA SER A 69 6.25 -10.54 25.43
C SER A 69 5.26 -9.43 25.13
N THR A 70 4.42 -9.64 24.13
CA THR A 70 3.28 -8.78 23.79
C THR A 70 1.99 -9.22 24.49
N ASP A 71 2.03 -10.32 25.24
CA ASP A 71 0.86 -10.88 25.92
C ASP A 71 0.40 -9.98 27.07
N THR A 72 -0.89 -9.97 27.34
CA THR A 72 -1.49 -9.18 28.43
C THR A 72 -1.01 -9.64 29.82
N GLN A 73 -0.62 -10.90 29.95
CA GLN A 73 -0.10 -11.51 31.18
C GLN A 73 1.35 -11.94 30.98
N ALA A 74 2.29 -11.28 31.66
CA ALA A 74 3.72 -11.59 31.56
C ALA A 74 4.15 -12.90 32.24
N TRP A 75 3.34 -13.41 33.18
CA TRP A 75 3.67 -14.57 34.03
C TRP A 75 2.68 -15.72 33.93
N SER A 76 1.90 -15.81 32.86
CA SER A 76 1.01 -16.95 32.65
C SER A 76 1.75 -18.16 32.08
N GLY A 77 1.26 -19.38 32.32
CA GLY A 77 1.80 -20.57 31.67
C GLY A 77 1.61 -20.63 30.15
N GLN A 78 0.93 -19.63 29.56
CA GLN A 78 0.66 -19.50 28.14
C GLN A 78 1.42 -18.31 27.51
N THR A 79 2.21 -17.56 28.29
CA THR A 79 2.96 -16.41 27.81
C THR A 79 4.00 -16.82 26.78
N THR A 80 3.97 -16.16 25.63
CA THR A 80 4.96 -16.33 24.57
C THR A 80 6.13 -15.38 24.79
N TYR A 81 7.29 -15.93 25.13
CA TYR A 81 8.52 -15.17 25.30
C TYR A 81 9.36 -15.20 24.03
N ARG A 82 9.82 -14.02 23.62
CA ARG A 82 10.66 -13.82 22.45
C ARG A 82 12.05 -13.32 22.84
N PRO A 83 13.12 -13.76 22.16
CA PRO A 83 14.48 -13.33 22.48
C PRO A 83 14.75 -11.88 22.06
N VAL A 84 15.68 -11.24 22.76
CA VAL A 84 16.26 -9.96 22.41
C VAL A 84 17.65 -10.16 21.79
N ALA A 85 18.07 -9.28 20.89
CA ALA A 85 19.35 -9.40 20.21
C ALA A 85 20.40 -8.41 20.74
N GLU A 86 19.99 -7.20 21.16
CA GLU A 86 20.94 -6.15 21.52
C GLU A 86 20.29 -5.10 22.43
N PHE A 87 21.08 -4.49 23.29
CA PHE A 87 20.74 -3.26 24.00
C PHE A 87 21.53 -2.10 23.39
N ILE A 88 20.82 -1.04 22.99
CA ILE A 88 21.41 0.16 22.41
C ILE A 88 21.16 1.29 23.42
N LEU A 89 22.25 1.87 23.91
CA LEU A 89 22.24 2.94 24.91
C LEU A 89 22.65 4.26 24.26
N PRO A 90 22.13 5.41 24.74
CA PRO A 90 22.60 6.69 24.26
C PRO A 90 24.09 6.90 24.57
N PRO A 91 24.82 7.65 23.75
CA PRO A 91 26.21 8.01 24.06
C PRO A 91 26.23 8.86 25.35
N ASP A 92 27.34 8.75 26.10
CA ASP A 92 27.61 9.52 27.33
C ASP A 92 26.51 9.43 28.40
N SER A 93 25.77 8.30 28.45
CA SER A 93 24.61 8.08 29.29
C SER A 93 24.91 7.52 30.69
N GLU A 94 26.13 7.69 31.21
CA GLU A 94 26.46 7.21 32.57
C GLU A 94 25.64 7.86 33.70
N PRO A 95 25.37 9.18 33.73
CA PRO A 95 24.49 9.76 34.75
C PRO A 95 23.08 9.22 34.63
N TYR A 96 22.47 8.83 35.77
CA TYR A 96 21.09 8.30 35.75
C TYR A 96 20.06 9.33 35.32
N CYS A 97 20.03 10.49 36.05
CA CYS A 97 19.05 11.54 35.78
C CYS A 97 19.33 12.18 34.43
N GLY A 98 18.30 12.29 33.61
CA GLY A 98 18.36 12.83 32.27
C GLY A 98 18.65 11.81 31.17
N ASN A 99 19.09 10.58 31.52
CA ASN A 99 19.57 9.59 30.52
C ASN A 99 18.87 8.23 30.63
N ASP A 100 17.73 8.16 31.33
CA ASP A 100 17.05 6.89 31.57
C ASP A 100 16.20 6.46 30.37
N VAL A 101 16.85 6.19 29.26
CA VAL A 101 16.26 5.70 28.02
C VAL A 101 17.18 4.67 27.37
N ALA A 102 16.61 3.64 26.77
CA ALA A 102 17.32 2.60 26.04
C ALA A 102 16.48 2.03 24.91
N LEU A 103 17.13 1.50 23.89
CA LEU A 103 16.49 0.68 22.87
C LEU A 103 16.90 -0.80 23.04
N VAL A 104 15.95 -1.68 22.78
CA VAL A 104 16.14 -3.13 22.74
C VAL A 104 15.86 -3.59 21.33
N ARG A 105 16.88 -4.03 20.60
CA ARG A 105 16.72 -4.66 19.30
C ARG A 105 16.28 -6.10 19.49
N LEU A 106 15.23 -6.50 18.80
CA LEU A 106 14.67 -7.83 18.87
C LEU A 106 15.44 -8.80 17.96
N ALA A 107 15.45 -10.07 18.30
CA ALA A 107 16.08 -11.10 17.47
C ALA A 107 15.28 -11.38 16.19
N ASP A 108 13.97 -11.24 16.28
CA ASP A 108 13.04 -11.39 15.15
C ASP A 108 12.04 -10.22 15.16
N PRO A 109 11.68 -9.66 14.02
CA PRO A 109 10.63 -8.64 13.93
C PRO A 109 9.28 -9.16 14.44
N VAL A 110 8.51 -8.29 15.05
CA VAL A 110 7.12 -8.59 15.47
C VAL A 110 6.18 -8.38 14.30
N ASP A 111 5.42 -9.41 13.98
CA ASP A 111 4.40 -9.35 12.95
C ASP A 111 3.28 -8.36 13.33
N ALA A 112 2.78 -7.58 12.35
CA ALA A 112 1.77 -6.56 12.57
C ALA A 112 0.44 -7.14 13.11
N SER A 113 0.12 -8.40 12.81
CA SER A 113 -1.06 -9.09 13.35
C SER A 113 -0.97 -9.32 14.86
N LEU A 114 0.24 -9.38 15.42
CA LEU A 114 0.48 -9.51 16.86
C LEU A 114 0.47 -8.14 17.54
N ALA A 115 1.22 -7.17 17.01
CA ALA A 115 1.28 -5.82 17.55
C ALA A 115 1.73 -4.81 16.49
N VAL A 116 0.98 -3.73 16.33
CA VAL A 116 1.35 -2.60 15.48
C VAL A 116 2.21 -1.63 16.30
N PRO A 117 3.44 -1.30 15.88
CA PRO A 117 4.31 -0.36 16.58
C PRO A 117 3.63 0.99 16.86
N ARG A 118 3.95 1.59 18.00
CA ARG A 118 3.52 2.96 18.32
C ARG A 118 4.51 3.97 17.76
N VAL A 119 3.98 5.09 17.28
CA VAL A 119 4.79 6.18 16.76
C VAL A 119 5.33 7.03 17.91
N PRO A 120 6.66 7.22 18.07
CA PRO A 120 7.22 8.21 18.99
C PRO A 120 6.97 9.62 18.45
N ARG A 121 6.52 10.54 19.32
CA ARG A 121 6.34 11.95 18.94
C ARG A 121 7.68 12.68 18.94
N VAL A 122 8.37 12.63 17.80
CA VAL A 122 9.73 13.18 17.60
C VAL A 122 9.76 14.53 16.89
N ASP A 123 8.61 15.03 16.43
CA ASP A 123 8.48 16.25 15.61
C ASP A 123 7.92 17.46 16.37
N SER A 124 7.39 17.28 17.56
CA SER A 124 6.84 18.38 18.36
C SER A 124 7.12 18.23 19.86
N PRO A 125 7.46 19.34 20.54
CA PRO A 125 7.69 19.35 21.98
C PRO A 125 6.40 19.09 22.77
N LEU A 126 6.53 18.90 24.08
CA LEU A 126 5.41 18.73 24.99
C LEU A 126 4.68 20.06 25.22
N THR A 127 3.36 19.98 25.39
CA THR A 127 2.57 21.13 25.83
C THR A 127 2.70 21.27 27.34
N LEU A 128 3.45 22.27 27.78
CA LEU A 128 3.65 22.56 29.20
C LEU A 128 2.42 23.26 29.81
N PRO A 129 2.13 23.09 31.12
CA PRO A 129 1.02 23.76 31.76
C PRO A 129 1.25 25.25 31.83
N THR A 130 0.16 26.00 31.79
CA THR A 130 0.12 27.46 32.02
C THR A 130 -0.77 27.79 33.22
N LEU A 131 -0.85 29.07 33.60
CA LEU A 131 -1.76 29.48 34.65
C LEU A 131 -3.25 29.24 34.33
N SER A 132 -3.58 29.11 33.04
CA SER A 132 -4.96 29.01 32.56
C SER A 132 -5.29 27.65 31.93
N ALA A 133 -4.31 26.77 31.72
CA ALA A 133 -4.51 25.46 31.06
C ALA A 133 -3.60 24.39 31.69
N PRO A 134 -4.10 23.16 31.86
CA PRO A 134 -3.28 22.02 32.24
C PRO A 134 -2.21 21.74 31.19
N GLY A 135 -1.16 21.05 31.58
CA GLY A 135 -0.19 20.48 30.66
C GLY A 135 -0.79 19.40 29.80
N GLU A 136 0.03 18.81 28.96
CA GLU A 136 -0.38 17.77 28.03
C GLU A 136 -1.07 16.60 28.73
N ALA A 137 -2.23 16.20 28.21
CA ALA A 137 -2.95 15.03 28.68
C ALA A 137 -2.29 13.74 28.14
N TYR A 138 -2.16 12.75 28.99
CA TYR A 138 -1.58 11.47 28.59
C TYR A 138 -2.22 10.26 29.29
N SER A 139 -1.88 9.09 28.77
CA SER A 139 -2.19 7.80 29.37
C SER A 139 -0.90 7.05 29.67
N ALA A 140 -0.80 6.41 30.84
CA ALA A 140 0.30 5.52 31.19
C ALA A 140 -0.11 4.06 30.98
N VAL A 141 0.77 3.26 30.37
CA VAL A 141 0.53 1.83 30.13
C VAL A 141 1.76 1.03 30.57
N GLY A 142 1.54 -0.07 31.28
CA GLY A 142 2.64 -0.91 31.73
C GLY A 142 2.22 -2.19 32.43
N TYR A 143 3.21 -2.93 32.91
CA TYR A 143 3.04 -4.22 33.61
C TYR A 143 3.34 -4.11 35.11
N GLY A 144 3.37 -2.93 35.63
CA GLY A 144 3.68 -2.66 37.03
C GLY A 144 2.60 -3.07 38.00
N GLN A 145 2.89 -2.82 39.27
CA GLN A 145 1.95 -3.06 40.38
C GLN A 145 0.73 -2.13 40.24
N ALA A 146 -0.46 -2.65 40.54
CA ALA A 146 -1.67 -1.82 40.57
C ALA A 146 -1.70 -0.87 41.77
N GLN A 147 -0.95 -1.20 42.83
CA GLN A 147 -0.74 -0.40 44.03
C GLN A 147 0.62 -0.80 44.62
N GLU A 148 1.35 0.13 45.18
CA GLU A 148 2.65 -0.11 45.79
C GLU A 148 2.57 -1.21 46.87
N GLY A 149 3.59 -2.06 46.89
CA GLY A 149 3.69 -3.16 47.88
C GLY A 149 2.76 -4.35 47.60
N THR A 150 1.99 -4.34 46.50
CA THR A 150 1.13 -5.49 46.11
C THR A 150 1.86 -6.39 45.11
N ASN A 151 1.53 -7.69 45.14
CA ASN A 151 2.07 -8.66 44.17
C ASN A 151 1.17 -8.75 42.94
N THR A 152 0.96 -7.61 42.25
CA THR A 152 0.03 -7.48 41.11
C THR A 152 0.73 -7.09 39.80
N SER A 153 2.06 -7.03 39.76
CA SER A 153 2.84 -6.81 38.54
C SER A 153 2.68 -7.97 37.54
N GLY A 154 3.01 -7.75 36.28
CA GLY A 154 2.94 -8.76 35.24
C GLY A 154 1.64 -8.78 34.44
N THR A 155 0.67 -7.94 34.79
CA THR A 155 -0.54 -7.74 33.97
C THR A 155 -0.49 -6.38 33.32
N ARG A 156 -0.67 -6.30 32.00
CA ARG A 156 -0.72 -5.01 31.31
C ARG A 156 -1.96 -4.24 31.73
N ARG A 157 -1.75 -3.00 32.18
CA ARG A 157 -2.78 -2.07 32.62
C ARG A 157 -2.60 -0.73 31.96
N ARG A 158 -3.68 0.03 31.91
CA ARG A 158 -3.70 1.40 31.38
C ARG A 158 -4.38 2.32 32.38
N ARG A 159 -3.87 3.52 32.50
CA ARG A 159 -4.47 4.61 33.24
C ARG A 159 -4.53 5.85 32.37
N ASP A 160 -5.74 6.38 32.21
CA ASP A 160 -6.05 7.53 31.37
C ASP A 160 -6.27 8.78 32.23
N GLY A 161 -6.33 9.95 31.58
CA GLY A 161 -6.69 11.22 32.21
C GLY A 161 -5.59 11.79 33.10
N LEU A 162 -4.34 11.46 32.82
CA LEU A 162 -3.16 12.01 33.49
C LEU A 162 -2.70 13.29 32.79
N PHE A 163 -2.02 14.18 33.51
CA PHE A 163 -1.52 15.43 32.97
C PHE A 163 -0.05 15.65 33.31
N LEU A 164 0.67 16.22 32.35
CA LEU A 164 2.02 16.71 32.55
C LEU A 164 1.99 17.92 33.51
N SER A 165 2.85 17.90 34.54
CA SER A 165 2.94 18.94 35.53
C SER A 165 4.05 19.97 35.29
N CYS A 166 5.21 19.52 34.80
CA CYS A 166 6.32 20.36 34.34
C CYS A 166 7.36 19.53 33.59
N GLY A 167 8.24 20.15 32.81
CA GLY A 167 9.30 19.46 32.08
C GLY A 167 10.19 20.36 31.26
N GLU A 168 11.09 19.77 30.52
CA GLU A 168 11.96 20.43 29.54
C GLU A 168 12.72 21.66 30.15
N GLY A 169 13.26 21.47 31.36
CA GLY A 169 14.00 22.52 32.09
C GLY A 169 13.14 23.59 32.77
N GLN A 170 11.79 23.49 32.68
CA GLN A 170 10.87 24.50 33.22
C GLN A 170 10.22 24.10 34.55
N CYS A 171 10.71 23.06 35.22
CA CYS A 171 10.25 22.70 36.56
C CYS A 171 10.75 23.70 37.59
N GLY A 172 9.83 24.24 38.43
CA GLY A 172 10.20 25.09 39.54
C GLY A 172 10.83 24.34 40.71
N PHE A 173 11.39 25.11 41.69
CA PHE A 173 11.91 24.50 42.92
C PHE A 173 10.77 23.85 43.72
N PRO A 174 10.97 22.65 44.32
CA PRO A 174 12.21 21.87 44.37
C PRO A 174 12.39 20.86 43.22
N LEU A 175 11.44 20.73 42.30
CA LEU A 175 11.44 19.68 41.24
C LEU A 175 12.63 19.81 40.28
N ASN A 176 13.11 21.02 40.03
CA ASN A 176 14.30 21.26 39.18
C ASN A 176 15.61 20.63 39.69
N ARG A 177 15.59 20.01 40.88
CA ARG A 177 16.73 19.24 41.41
C ARG A 177 16.68 17.79 41.04
N PHE A 178 15.54 17.29 40.58
CA PHE A 178 15.35 15.86 40.26
C PHE A 178 14.73 15.65 38.88
N VAL A 179 14.35 16.67 38.16
CA VAL A 179 13.82 16.59 36.80
C VAL A 179 14.78 17.39 35.89
N MET A 180 15.48 16.68 35.00
CA MET A 180 16.47 17.25 34.09
C MET A 180 15.79 17.82 32.85
N ASP A 181 16.56 18.54 32.02
CA ASP A 181 16.04 19.17 30.79
C ASP A 181 15.49 18.15 29.76
N SER A 182 16.03 16.93 29.76
CA SER A 182 15.55 15.81 28.93
C SER A 182 14.43 15.00 29.58
N GLU A 183 13.83 15.48 30.66
CA GLU A 183 12.81 14.78 31.44
C GLU A 183 11.60 15.68 31.69
N TRP A 184 10.50 15.05 32.10
CA TRP A 184 9.32 15.74 32.57
C TRP A 184 8.66 15.01 33.73
N TYR A 185 7.88 15.74 34.51
CA TYR A 185 7.19 15.28 35.70
C TYR A 185 5.70 15.18 35.45
N GLY A 186 5.15 14.03 35.72
CA GLY A 186 3.76 13.73 35.47
C GLY A 186 2.92 13.63 36.73
N ASP A 187 1.67 13.29 36.51
CA ASP A 187 0.69 12.96 37.54
C ASP A 187 1.01 11.62 38.21
N THR A 188 0.17 11.15 39.10
CA THR A 188 0.33 9.87 39.79
C THR A 188 0.03 8.68 38.89
N GLY A 189 0.28 7.45 39.35
CA GLY A 189 -0.27 6.20 38.79
C GLY A 189 0.68 5.36 37.95
N VAL A 190 1.99 5.55 38.14
CA VAL A 190 3.04 4.67 37.62
C VAL A 190 3.77 4.04 38.78
N CYS A 191 3.80 2.71 38.84
CA CYS A 191 4.32 1.93 39.93
C CYS A 191 5.53 1.09 39.53
N ARG A 192 6.08 0.34 40.53
CA ARG A 192 7.19 -0.60 40.26
C ARG A 192 6.79 -1.64 39.22
N GLY A 193 7.57 -1.73 38.13
CA GLY A 193 7.32 -2.60 36.97
C GLY A 193 6.76 -1.86 35.76
N ASP A 194 6.28 -0.62 35.91
CA ASP A 194 5.91 0.24 34.78
C ASP A 194 7.13 0.94 34.16
N SER A 195 8.29 0.85 34.79
CA SER A 195 9.58 1.31 34.29
C SER A 195 9.79 0.95 32.83
N GLY A 196 10.15 1.91 31.99
CA GLY A 196 10.31 1.74 30.56
C GLY A 196 9.01 1.78 29.77
N GLY A 197 7.85 1.72 30.42
CA GLY A 197 6.55 1.83 29.79
C GLY A 197 6.28 3.24 29.26
N PRO A 198 5.37 3.39 28.27
CA PRO A 198 5.09 4.66 27.66
C PRO A 198 4.15 5.56 28.47
N ALA A 199 4.36 6.86 28.34
CA ALA A 199 3.29 7.83 28.37
C ALA A 199 2.83 8.04 26.91
N LEU A 200 1.52 7.88 26.67
CA LEU A 200 0.89 8.05 25.36
C LEU A 200 0.04 9.32 25.35
N ASP A 201 0.22 10.18 24.35
CA ASP A 201 -0.68 11.31 24.14
C ASP A 201 -2.10 10.86 23.71
N LEU A 202 -2.99 11.82 23.49
CA LEU A 202 -4.37 11.53 23.08
C LEU A 202 -4.48 10.84 21.71
N ALA A 203 -3.46 11.02 20.86
CA ALA A 203 -3.34 10.35 19.57
C ALA A 203 -2.69 8.95 19.66
N GLY A 204 -2.26 8.54 20.86
CA GLY A 204 -1.61 7.25 21.11
C GLY A 204 -0.13 7.22 20.73
N ARG A 205 0.50 8.37 20.49
CA ARG A 205 1.94 8.49 20.24
C ARG A 205 2.72 8.48 21.55
N VAL A 206 3.92 7.92 21.52
CA VAL A 206 4.79 7.86 22.71
C VAL A 206 5.43 9.23 22.93
N ILE A 207 5.17 9.83 24.09
CA ILE A 207 5.73 11.14 24.49
C ILE A 207 6.73 11.03 25.65
N GLY A 208 6.77 9.89 26.32
CA GLY A 208 7.68 9.69 27.45
C GLY A 208 7.90 8.22 27.78
N VAL A 209 9.02 7.96 28.45
CA VAL A 209 9.44 6.65 28.94
C VAL A 209 9.50 6.72 30.48
N ALA A 210 8.73 5.87 31.18
CA ALA A 210 8.69 5.86 32.64
C ALA A 210 10.05 5.50 33.24
N SER A 211 10.63 6.43 34.00
CA SER A 211 11.95 6.29 34.61
C SER A 211 11.86 5.97 36.12
N ARG A 212 11.37 6.87 36.91
CA ARG A 212 11.31 6.78 38.37
C ARG A 212 10.10 7.52 38.94
N GLY A 213 9.82 7.33 40.20
CA GLY A 213 8.74 8.02 40.91
C GLY A 213 8.98 8.02 42.43
N GLY A 214 8.09 8.68 43.15
CA GLY A 214 8.08 8.70 44.61
C GLY A 214 7.38 7.47 45.19
N SER A 215 7.27 7.42 46.54
CA SER A 215 6.48 6.43 47.26
C SER A 215 4.99 6.53 46.87
N GLU A 216 4.27 5.42 47.09
CA GLU A 216 2.83 5.30 46.82
C GLU A 216 2.47 5.55 45.33
N CYS A 217 3.40 5.22 44.42
CA CYS A 217 3.23 5.42 42.98
C CYS A 217 2.95 6.89 42.59
N SER A 218 3.55 7.82 43.30
CA SER A 218 3.36 9.26 43.14
C SER A 218 4.44 9.89 42.27
N GLY A 219 4.11 11.00 41.61
CA GLY A 219 5.04 11.89 40.95
C GLY A 219 6.04 11.22 40.01
N PRO A 220 5.59 10.53 38.97
CA PRO A 220 6.50 9.88 38.05
C PRO A 220 7.31 10.89 37.23
N VAL A 221 8.58 10.56 37.01
CA VAL A 221 9.47 11.23 36.09
C VAL A 221 9.61 10.36 34.83
N TYR A 222 9.45 10.97 33.68
CA TYR A 222 9.60 10.34 32.38
C TYR A 222 10.79 10.94 31.63
N ALA A 223 11.55 10.12 30.90
CA ALA A 223 12.45 10.60 29.88
C ALA A 223 11.62 11.12 28.69
N SER A 224 11.92 12.34 28.21
CA SER A 224 11.20 12.96 27.08
C SER A 224 11.59 12.31 25.76
N VAL A 225 10.62 11.79 25.02
CA VAL A 225 10.85 11.25 23.67
C VAL A 225 11.35 12.32 22.72
N PHE A 226 10.81 13.55 22.83
CA PHE A 226 11.23 14.66 21.99
C PHE A 226 12.67 15.09 22.28
N ALA A 227 13.12 15.04 23.52
CA ALA A 227 14.53 15.33 23.87
C ALA A 227 15.50 14.32 23.20
N TRP A 228 15.10 13.06 23.07
CA TRP A 228 15.89 11.98 22.49
C TRP A 228 15.62 11.72 21.00
N ARG A 229 14.84 12.58 20.33
CA ARG A 229 14.36 12.38 18.96
C ARG A 229 15.43 12.06 17.92
N ASP A 230 16.58 12.74 17.97
CA ASP A 230 17.62 12.59 16.95
C ASP A 230 18.36 11.25 17.09
N TRP A 231 18.62 10.83 18.33
CA TRP A 231 19.17 9.52 18.63
C TRP A 231 18.18 8.41 18.26
N LEU A 232 16.92 8.52 18.64
CA LEU A 232 15.87 7.55 18.32
C LEU A 232 15.72 7.35 16.80
N LYS A 233 15.70 8.45 16.04
CA LYS A 233 15.62 8.38 14.57
C LYS A 233 16.84 7.67 13.98
N ALA A 234 18.04 8.02 14.42
CA ALA A 234 19.27 7.46 13.89
C ALA A 234 19.37 5.95 14.14
N GLU A 235 19.10 5.50 15.39
CA GLU A 235 19.23 4.08 15.75
C GLU A 235 18.15 3.22 15.10
N VAL A 236 16.89 3.69 15.05
CA VAL A 236 15.81 2.93 14.42
C VAL A 236 16.00 2.84 12.89
N LYS A 237 16.45 3.92 12.25
CA LYS A 237 16.81 3.90 10.85
C LYS A 237 17.92 2.90 10.56
N ALA A 238 19.03 2.96 11.31
CA ALA A 238 20.15 2.05 11.14
C ALA A 238 19.77 0.58 11.35
N ALA A 239 18.94 0.28 12.36
CA ALA A 239 18.49 -1.08 12.63
C ALA A 239 17.53 -1.62 11.54
N ALA A 240 16.64 -0.78 11.01
CA ALA A 240 15.76 -1.16 9.91
C ALA A 240 16.57 -1.45 8.63
N GLU A 241 17.48 -0.55 8.27
CA GLU A 241 18.36 -0.71 7.09
C GLU A 241 19.22 -1.96 7.18
N ALA A 242 19.79 -2.26 8.36
CA ALA A 242 20.64 -3.43 8.58
C ALA A 242 19.89 -4.77 8.40
N GLU A 243 18.59 -4.79 8.68
CA GLU A 243 17.74 -5.98 8.58
C GLU A 243 16.89 -6.00 7.30
N GLY A 244 17.02 -5.00 6.41
CA GLY A 244 16.23 -4.89 5.19
C GLY A 244 14.74 -4.62 5.45
N LEU A 245 14.41 -4.03 6.60
CA LEU A 245 13.05 -3.66 6.96
C LEU A 245 12.73 -2.24 6.46
N PRO A 246 11.46 -1.93 6.18
CA PRO A 246 11.05 -0.57 5.89
C PRO A 246 11.39 0.38 7.05
N VAL A 247 12.06 1.49 6.75
CA VAL A 247 12.35 2.52 7.76
C VAL A 247 11.04 3.24 8.10
N PRO A 248 10.63 3.31 9.39
CA PRO A 248 9.43 4.04 9.77
C PRO A 248 9.49 5.52 9.36
N GLY A 249 8.39 6.08 8.85
CA GLY A 249 8.34 7.47 8.38
C GLY A 249 8.79 8.49 9.42
N TRP A 250 8.45 8.29 10.69
CA TRP A 250 8.90 9.16 11.78
C TRP A 250 10.45 9.15 11.97
N ALA A 251 11.10 8.02 11.69
CA ALA A 251 12.56 7.92 11.73
C ALA A 251 13.24 8.60 10.53
N LEU A 252 12.51 8.78 9.44
CA LEU A 252 12.91 9.59 8.28
C LEU A 252 12.64 11.10 8.48
N GLY A 253 12.01 11.48 9.60
CA GLY A 253 11.70 12.87 9.93
C GLY A 253 10.30 13.32 9.46
N TYR A 254 9.44 12.38 9.05
CA TYR A 254 8.08 12.69 8.65
C TYR A 254 7.20 13.02 9.86
N SER A 255 6.10 13.75 9.60
CA SER A 255 5.16 14.12 10.65
C SER A 255 4.64 12.90 11.41
N THR A 256 4.55 13.02 12.74
CA THR A 256 4.00 11.98 13.62
C THR A 256 2.50 12.14 13.87
N GLU A 257 1.86 13.16 13.26
CA GLU A 257 0.42 13.37 13.40
C GLU A 257 -0.37 12.18 12.78
N PRO A 258 -1.37 11.63 13.48
CA PRO A 258 -2.09 10.42 13.05
C PRO A 258 -2.66 10.51 11.64
N GLN A 259 -3.19 11.68 11.25
CA GLN A 259 -3.77 11.88 9.92
C GLN A 259 -2.76 11.67 8.78
N PHE A 260 -1.46 11.74 9.07
CA PHE A 260 -0.39 11.53 8.09
C PHE A 260 0.25 10.14 8.17
N ASN A 261 -0.13 9.31 9.16
CA ASN A 261 0.49 8.01 9.43
C ASN A 261 -0.48 6.82 9.31
N HIS A 262 -1.63 7.02 8.66
CA HIS A 262 -2.53 5.91 8.36
C HIS A 262 -1.96 5.00 7.26
N PRO A 263 -2.17 3.68 7.34
CA PRO A 263 -1.96 2.79 6.20
C PRO A 263 -2.76 3.28 4.98
N TYR A 264 -2.20 3.14 3.80
CA TYR A 264 -2.81 3.54 2.54
C TYR A 264 -2.31 2.64 1.40
N GLY A 265 -3.00 2.71 0.26
CA GLY A 265 -2.71 1.87 -0.89
C GLY A 265 -3.57 0.61 -0.99
N GLN A 266 -4.16 0.14 0.12
CA GLN A 266 -5.03 -1.04 0.13
C GLN A 266 -6.27 -0.80 -0.73
N VAL A 267 -6.73 -1.84 -1.42
CA VAL A 267 -7.97 -1.80 -2.22
C VAL A 267 -9.17 -1.52 -1.33
N CYS A 268 -10.07 -0.66 -1.78
CA CYS A 268 -11.32 -0.31 -1.10
C CYS A 268 -12.43 0.03 -2.11
N GLU A 269 -13.68 -0.09 -1.67
CA GLU A 269 -14.86 0.34 -2.41
C GLU A 269 -15.56 1.52 -1.73
N ALA A 270 -15.36 1.69 -0.41
CA ALA A 270 -15.99 2.73 0.40
C ALA A 270 -15.02 3.33 1.44
N ASP A 271 -15.29 4.57 1.86
CA ASP A 271 -14.48 5.32 2.83
C ASP A 271 -14.33 4.60 4.18
N GLU A 272 -15.37 3.89 4.62
CA GLU A 272 -15.43 3.19 5.90
C GLU A 272 -14.43 2.00 5.97
N GLU A 273 -13.99 1.49 4.84
CA GLU A 273 -13.01 0.40 4.75
C GLU A 273 -11.59 0.88 4.99
N CYS A 274 -11.36 2.19 4.91
CA CYS A 274 -10.04 2.78 5.05
C CYS A 274 -9.78 3.28 6.48
N PRO A 275 -8.63 2.96 7.10
CA PRO A 275 -8.23 3.50 8.39
C PRO A 275 -8.19 5.04 8.43
N SER A 276 -7.93 5.68 7.29
CA SER A 276 -7.94 7.13 7.11
C SER A 276 -9.34 7.73 6.92
N GLY A 277 -10.35 6.90 6.67
CA GLY A 277 -11.69 7.32 6.27
C GLY A 277 -11.75 7.91 4.85
N VAL A 278 -10.79 7.57 3.98
CA VAL A 278 -10.75 8.07 2.60
C VAL A 278 -10.41 6.95 1.63
N CYS A 279 -11.40 6.54 0.84
CA CYS A 279 -11.25 5.66 -0.31
C CYS A 279 -11.16 6.49 -1.59
N MET A 280 -9.96 6.63 -2.14
CA MET A 280 -9.71 7.45 -3.31
C MET A 280 -10.26 6.78 -4.57
N LEU A 281 -11.15 7.47 -5.27
CA LEU A 281 -11.77 7.02 -6.52
C LEU A 281 -12.53 5.67 -6.40
N GLY A 282 -12.85 5.20 -5.19
CA GLY A 282 -13.43 3.88 -4.97
C GLY A 282 -12.49 2.73 -5.36
N GLN A 283 -11.20 2.92 -5.22
CA GLN A 283 -10.19 1.95 -5.64
C GLN A 283 -9.17 1.63 -4.53
N TYR A 284 -8.66 2.63 -3.83
CA TYR A 284 -7.65 2.43 -2.80
C TYR A 284 -7.75 3.44 -1.66
N CYS A 285 -7.34 2.99 -0.48
CA CYS A 285 -7.24 3.84 0.69
C CYS A 285 -6.16 4.91 0.49
N SER A 286 -6.49 6.15 0.79
CA SER A 286 -5.57 7.28 0.78
C SER A 286 -5.35 7.81 2.20
N ARG A 287 -4.42 8.75 2.36
CA ARG A 287 -4.20 9.51 3.59
C ARG A 287 -3.85 10.95 3.25
N LYS A 288 -3.99 11.83 4.23
CA LYS A 288 -3.53 13.21 4.07
C LYS A 288 -2.00 13.31 3.95
N CYS A 289 -1.57 14.24 3.12
CA CYS A 289 -0.20 14.72 3.01
C CYS A 289 -0.20 16.26 3.05
N ALA A 290 0.78 16.85 3.70
CA ALA A 290 0.92 18.32 3.78
C ALA A 290 2.15 18.81 2.99
N GLY A 291 2.48 18.13 1.92
CA GLY A 291 3.66 18.34 1.09
C GLY A 291 4.75 17.29 1.30
N PRO A 292 5.68 17.17 0.36
CA PRO A 292 6.65 16.07 0.32
C PRO A 292 7.64 16.05 1.48
N GLU A 293 7.92 17.21 2.10
CA GLU A 293 8.86 17.31 3.22
C GLU A 293 8.21 17.07 4.58
N VAL A 294 6.90 17.35 4.72
CA VAL A 294 6.17 17.26 6.00
C VAL A 294 5.59 15.87 6.23
N ALA A 295 4.95 15.33 5.22
CA ALA A 295 4.36 14.00 5.25
C ALA A 295 4.34 13.42 3.84
N PRO A 296 5.50 12.98 3.32
CA PRO A 296 5.58 12.43 1.98
C PRO A 296 4.71 11.18 1.86
N CYS A 297 4.31 10.91 0.66
CA CYS A 297 3.43 9.79 0.36
C CYS A 297 4.17 8.45 0.22
N GLY A 298 5.49 8.41 0.27
CA GLY A 298 6.27 7.20 0.03
C GLY A 298 6.40 6.87 -1.46
N GLU A 299 7.13 5.80 -1.76
CA GLU A 299 7.33 5.34 -3.13
C GLU A 299 5.99 4.99 -3.80
N ASP A 300 5.90 5.18 -5.10
CA ASP A 300 4.71 4.95 -5.93
C ASP A 300 3.50 5.84 -5.64
N PHE A 301 3.63 6.83 -4.75
CA PHE A 301 2.59 7.82 -4.45
C PHE A 301 3.12 9.26 -4.58
N PHE A 302 2.22 10.19 -4.86
CA PHE A 302 2.50 11.62 -4.81
C PHE A 302 1.42 12.38 -4.02
N CYS A 303 1.78 13.52 -3.45
CA CYS A 303 0.83 14.39 -2.76
C CYS A 303 0.13 15.29 -3.77
N ASN A 304 -1.19 15.15 -3.92
CA ASN A 304 -1.96 15.97 -4.86
C ASN A 304 -2.28 17.36 -4.30
N VAL A 305 -2.87 18.22 -5.12
CA VAL A 305 -3.25 19.60 -4.74
C VAL A 305 -4.33 19.69 -3.65
N ALA A 306 -5.06 18.60 -3.40
CA ALA A 306 -6.04 18.49 -2.31
C ALA A 306 -5.44 17.91 -1.03
N GLU A 307 -4.11 17.77 -0.97
CA GLU A 307 -3.35 17.24 0.16
C GLU A 307 -3.67 15.78 0.51
N TYR A 308 -3.83 14.93 -0.52
CA TYR A 308 -3.98 13.49 -0.37
C TYR A 308 -2.94 12.73 -1.16
N CYS A 309 -2.47 11.60 -0.60
CA CYS A 309 -1.58 10.68 -1.30
C CYS A 309 -2.32 9.95 -2.41
N MET A 310 -1.88 10.16 -3.64
CA MET A 310 -2.40 9.48 -4.82
C MET A 310 -1.37 8.53 -5.39
N LEU A 311 -1.82 7.37 -5.85
CA LEU A 311 -0.98 6.43 -6.60
C LEU A 311 -0.47 7.11 -7.88
N GLN A 312 0.81 6.91 -8.17
CA GLN A 312 1.41 7.40 -9.42
C GLN A 312 0.73 6.74 -10.62
N GLU A 313 0.61 7.51 -11.68
CA GLU A 313 -0.01 7.03 -12.92
C GLU A 313 0.85 5.94 -13.56
N VAL A 314 0.19 4.97 -14.20
CA VAL A 314 0.83 3.96 -15.04
C VAL A 314 0.39 4.13 -16.48
N GLY A 315 1.19 3.64 -17.46
CA GLY A 315 0.82 3.61 -18.86
C GLY A 315 1.40 4.71 -19.73
N GLY A 316 2.06 5.73 -19.19
CA GLY A 316 2.84 6.68 -19.98
C GLY A 316 3.92 5.95 -20.76
N ALA A 317 4.12 6.30 -22.06
CA ALA A 317 5.20 5.71 -22.85
C ALA A 317 6.57 6.12 -22.29
N CYS A 318 7.50 5.18 -22.17
CA CYS A 318 8.85 5.42 -21.67
C CYS A 318 9.89 4.57 -22.42
N ALA A 319 11.11 5.07 -22.46
CA ALA A 319 12.28 4.32 -22.93
C ALA A 319 13.22 3.94 -21.78
N ASP A 320 13.20 4.71 -20.69
CA ASP A 320 13.97 4.41 -19.46
C ASP A 320 13.21 4.87 -18.21
N ASP A 321 13.71 4.46 -17.04
CA ASP A 321 13.09 4.72 -15.74
C ASP A 321 12.97 6.20 -15.39
N ALA A 322 13.89 7.05 -15.88
CA ALA A 322 13.93 8.48 -15.58
C ALA A 322 12.78 9.27 -16.23
N GLU A 323 12.11 8.69 -17.22
CA GLU A 323 10.96 9.29 -17.90
C GLU A 323 9.64 9.08 -17.13
N CYS A 324 9.65 8.25 -16.08
CA CYS A 324 8.49 7.92 -15.27
C CYS A 324 8.57 8.58 -13.89
N ASP A 325 7.47 9.18 -13.43
CA ASP A 325 7.37 9.75 -12.08
C ASP A 325 7.60 8.70 -10.97
N SER A 326 7.26 7.44 -11.24
CA SER A 326 7.56 6.30 -10.36
C SER A 326 9.02 5.85 -10.39
N GLY A 327 9.83 6.37 -11.32
CA GLY A 327 11.18 5.88 -11.58
C GLY A 327 11.21 4.44 -12.12
N ARG A 328 10.13 3.96 -12.75
CA ARG A 328 10.02 2.57 -13.24
C ARG A 328 9.40 2.50 -14.63
N CYS A 329 10.17 2.04 -15.60
CA CYS A 329 9.74 1.78 -16.97
C CYS A 329 9.74 0.27 -17.24
N SER A 330 8.60 -0.33 -17.51
CA SER A 330 8.47 -1.74 -17.86
C SER A 330 7.71 -1.91 -19.16
N GLN A 331 8.23 -2.71 -20.08
CA GLN A 331 7.63 -3.01 -21.38
C GLN A 331 7.28 -1.73 -22.22
N GLY A 332 8.05 -0.64 -22.04
CA GLY A 332 7.82 0.63 -22.75
C GLY A 332 6.73 1.51 -22.12
N HIS A 333 6.28 1.20 -20.91
CA HIS A 333 5.29 1.96 -20.18
C HIS A 333 5.74 2.22 -18.75
N CYS A 334 5.41 3.40 -18.24
CA CYS A 334 5.58 3.72 -16.83
C CYS A 334 4.71 2.78 -15.97
N THR A 335 5.31 2.23 -14.93
CA THR A 335 4.66 1.32 -13.98
C THR A 335 4.92 1.75 -12.54
N ARG A 336 4.33 1.07 -11.57
CA ARG A 336 4.54 1.29 -10.14
C ARG A 336 4.38 -0.01 -9.35
N GLY A 337 4.81 -0.01 -8.10
CA GLY A 337 4.63 -1.13 -7.20
C GLY A 337 3.17 -1.44 -6.91
N CYS A 338 2.88 -2.70 -6.58
CA CYS A 338 1.54 -3.18 -6.21
C CYS A 338 1.53 -4.02 -4.92
N GLN A 339 2.65 -4.14 -4.21
CA GLN A 339 2.80 -4.85 -2.93
C GLN A 339 2.07 -6.20 -2.86
N GLY A 340 2.41 -7.12 -3.78
CA GLY A 340 1.78 -8.44 -3.83
C GLY A 340 0.28 -8.43 -4.14
N GLY A 341 -0.23 -7.32 -4.72
CA GLY A 341 -1.65 -7.14 -5.02
C GLY A 341 -2.45 -6.39 -3.94
N GLU A 342 -1.80 -5.97 -2.84
CA GLU A 342 -2.45 -5.14 -1.83
C GLU A 342 -2.79 -3.73 -2.35
N TRP A 343 -2.00 -3.22 -3.30
CA TRP A 343 -2.26 -1.94 -3.95
C TRP A 343 -2.93 -2.15 -5.30
N ALA A 344 -4.01 -1.41 -5.53
CA ALA A 344 -4.78 -1.52 -6.76
C ALA A 344 -3.96 -1.15 -8.00
N CYS A 345 -3.95 -2.01 -9.00
CA CYS A 345 -3.54 -1.65 -10.35
C CYS A 345 -4.74 -1.10 -11.13
N PRO A 346 -4.56 -0.13 -12.06
CA PRO A 346 -5.67 0.40 -12.86
C PRO A 346 -6.23 -0.65 -13.80
N GLN A 347 -7.40 -0.35 -14.39
CA GLN A 347 -8.02 -1.25 -15.36
C GLN A 347 -7.10 -1.54 -16.54
N GLY A 348 -7.02 -2.79 -16.95
CA GLY A 348 -6.11 -3.26 -17.99
C GLY A 348 -4.71 -3.64 -17.49
N TRP A 349 -4.45 -3.48 -16.19
CA TRP A 349 -3.19 -3.82 -15.53
C TRP A 349 -3.43 -4.87 -14.43
N THR A 350 -2.44 -5.70 -14.17
CA THR A 350 -2.45 -6.71 -13.10
C THR A 350 -1.17 -6.62 -12.29
N CYS A 351 -1.24 -6.97 -11.01
CA CYS A 351 -0.05 -7.05 -10.17
C CYS A 351 0.72 -8.32 -10.51
N SER A 352 1.96 -8.16 -10.95
CA SER A 352 2.86 -9.28 -11.23
C SER A 352 3.48 -9.78 -9.93
N GLU A 353 3.30 -11.06 -9.61
CA GLU A 353 3.92 -11.69 -8.43
C GLU A 353 5.45 -11.79 -8.55
N GLU A 354 6.00 -11.77 -9.77
CA GLU A 354 7.44 -11.90 -10.02
C GLU A 354 8.17 -10.56 -9.82
N THR A 355 7.58 -9.46 -10.28
CA THR A 355 8.20 -8.12 -10.29
C THR A 355 7.67 -7.20 -9.21
N ASP A 356 6.55 -7.58 -8.57
CA ASP A 356 5.79 -6.73 -7.64
C ASP A 356 5.39 -5.37 -8.23
N GLN A 357 5.08 -5.37 -9.53
CA GLN A 357 4.71 -4.17 -10.28
C GLN A 357 3.40 -4.36 -11.05
N CYS A 358 2.71 -3.25 -11.33
CA CYS A 358 1.57 -3.26 -12.23
C CYS A 358 2.06 -3.51 -13.66
N GLU A 359 1.66 -4.61 -14.26
CA GLU A 359 1.96 -4.98 -15.64
C GLU A 359 0.68 -5.05 -16.47
N LEU A 360 0.81 -4.79 -17.78
CA LEU A 360 -0.32 -4.90 -18.69
C LEU A 360 -0.87 -6.34 -18.68
N GLN A 361 -2.19 -6.47 -18.51
CA GLN A 361 -2.86 -7.77 -18.58
C GLN A 361 -2.58 -8.46 -19.90
N PRO A 362 -2.35 -9.79 -19.91
CA PRO A 362 -2.04 -10.53 -21.11
C PRO A 362 -3.22 -10.49 -22.10
N VAL A 363 -2.91 -10.30 -23.39
CA VAL A 363 -3.88 -10.32 -24.49
C VAL A 363 -3.51 -11.44 -25.46
N GLY A 364 -4.51 -12.14 -25.99
CA GLY A 364 -4.32 -13.21 -26.99
C GLY A 364 -3.93 -14.57 -26.41
N LYS A 365 -3.89 -14.74 -25.08
CA LYS A 365 -3.77 -16.05 -24.44
C LYS A 365 -5.08 -16.82 -24.63
N GLY A 366 -5.01 -18.10 -24.98
CA GLY A 366 -6.20 -18.95 -25.08
C GLY A 366 -6.92 -19.10 -23.74
N CYS A 367 -8.22 -18.98 -23.72
CA CYS A 367 -9.07 -19.06 -22.53
C CYS A 367 -10.39 -19.77 -22.79
N VAL A 368 -11.07 -20.16 -21.74
CA VAL A 368 -12.45 -20.71 -21.76
C VAL A 368 -13.35 -19.90 -20.84
N VAL A 369 -12.77 -19.28 -19.80
CA VAL A 369 -13.45 -18.46 -18.78
C VAL A 369 -12.56 -17.25 -18.45
N ASP A 370 -13.16 -16.19 -17.90
CA ASP A 370 -12.48 -14.93 -17.59
C ASP A 370 -11.35 -15.11 -16.58
N GLU A 371 -11.50 -16.01 -15.61
CA GLU A 371 -10.49 -16.30 -14.57
C GLU A 371 -9.15 -16.81 -15.15
N ALA A 372 -9.14 -17.30 -16.39
CA ALA A 372 -7.90 -17.69 -17.07
C ALA A 372 -7.09 -16.51 -17.63
N CYS A 373 -7.62 -15.28 -17.53
CA CYS A 373 -7.10 -14.09 -18.18
C CYS A 373 -6.45 -13.06 -17.21
N ASP A 374 -6.08 -13.47 -15.99
CA ASP A 374 -5.36 -12.65 -15.02
C ASP A 374 -6.00 -11.23 -14.82
N GLY A 375 -7.32 -11.21 -14.61
CA GLY A 375 -8.11 -9.98 -14.43
C GLY A 375 -8.69 -9.39 -15.73
N GLY A 376 -8.31 -9.93 -16.91
CA GLY A 376 -8.93 -9.62 -18.20
C GLY A 376 -10.23 -10.40 -18.45
N ARG A 377 -10.73 -10.36 -19.67
CA ARG A 377 -11.92 -11.08 -20.11
C ARG A 377 -11.60 -12.11 -21.18
N CYS A 378 -12.37 -13.18 -21.22
CA CYS A 378 -12.29 -14.20 -22.25
C CYS A 378 -13.32 -13.93 -23.35
N VAL A 379 -12.88 -13.45 -24.50
CA VAL A 379 -13.73 -13.15 -25.65
C VAL A 379 -13.29 -13.98 -26.84
N ASP A 380 -14.22 -14.74 -27.44
CA ASP A 380 -13.95 -15.64 -28.58
C ASP A 380 -12.78 -16.62 -28.36
N GLY A 381 -12.59 -17.07 -27.11
CA GLY A 381 -11.55 -18.00 -26.73
C GLY A 381 -10.16 -17.40 -26.55
N LEU A 382 -10.05 -16.08 -26.55
CA LEU A 382 -8.82 -15.33 -26.33
C LEU A 382 -9.00 -14.32 -25.20
N CYS A 383 -7.97 -14.20 -24.36
CA CYS A 383 -7.92 -13.16 -23.35
C CYS A 383 -7.84 -11.79 -23.99
N THR A 384 -8.69 -10.88 -23.54
CA THR A 384 -8.67 -9.46 -23.87
C THR A 384 -8.45 -8.64 -22.60
N ARG A 385 -8.22 -7.35 -22.73
CA ARG A 385 -8.08 -6.43 -21.61
C ARG A 385 -8.76 -5.09 -21.88
N TYR A 386 -9.02 -4.35 -20.83
CA TYR A 386 -9.40 -2.95 -20.92
C TYR A 386 -8.28 -2.14 -21.62
N CYS A 387 -8.67 -1.20 -22.49
CA CYS A 387 -7.78 -0.25 -23.12
C CYS A 387 -8.28 1.19 -22.91
N GLY A 388 -7.36 2.11 -22.67
CA GLY A 388 -7.60 3.49 -22.23
C GLY A 388 -6.74 3.79 -21.00
N GLU A 389 -6.64 5.04 -20.59
CA GLU A 389 -5.87 5.48 -19.42
C GLU A 389 -4.45 4.87 -19.35
N GLY A 390 -3.75 4.83 -20.49
CA GLY A 390 -2.40 4.27 -20.59
C GLY A 390 -2.33 2.76 -20.87
N ALA A 391 -3.44 2.02 -20.80
CA ALA A 391 -3.48 0.62 -21.22
C ALA A 391 -3.72 0.52 -22.72
N THR A 392 -2.65 0.25 -23.49
CA THR A 392 -2.67 0.14 -24.95
C THR A 392 -2.92 -1.30 -25.41
N CYS A 393 -3.44 -1.47 -26.62
CA CYS A 393 -3.56 -2.78 -27.22
C CYS A 393 -2.27 -3.20 -27.95
N PRO A 394 -1.89 -4.49 -27.95
CA PRO A 394 -0.74 -4.97 -28.70
C PRO A 394 -1.01 -4.98 -30.21
N ALA A 395 0.05 -5.12 -31.01
CA ALA A 395 -0.05 -5.19 -32.45
C ALA A 395 -1.06 -6.28 -32.90
N GLY A 396 -1.92 -5.93 -33.86
CA GLY A 396 -3.01 -6.77 -34.35
C GLY A 396 -4.31 -6.70 -33.54
N TRP A 397 -4.35 -5.85 -32.51
CA TRP A 397 -5.53 -5.55 -31.70
C TRP A 397 -5.84 -4.07 -31.73
N ALA A 398 -7.11 -3.71 -31.72
CA ALA A 398 -7.60 -2.33 -31.69
C ALA A 398 -8.39 -2.08 -30.42
N CYS A 399 -8.32 -0.85 -29.88
CA CYS A 399 -9.14 -0.44 -28.75
C CYS A 399 -10.54 -0.06 -29.24
N GLN A 400 -11.56 -0.88 -28.96
CA GLN A 400 -12.95 -0.61 -29.30
C GLN A 400 -13.82 -0.74 -28.05
N ALA A 401 -14.64 0.27 -27.79
CA ALA A 401 -15.51 0.33 -26.60
C ALA A 401 -14.76 0.02 -25.29
N SER A 402 -13.53 0.53 -25.17
CA SER A 402 -12.61 0.32 -24.03
C SER A 402 -12.12 -1.12 -23.83
N GLU A 403 -12.20 -1.96 -24.86
CA GLU A 403 -11.61 -3.31 -24.85
C GLU A 403 -10.71 -3.53 -26.06
N CYS A 404 -9.62 -4.28 -25.87
CA CYS A 404 -8.78 -4.72 -26.96
C CYS A 404 -9.49 -5.84 -27.74
N VAL A 405 -9.84 -5.57 -28.99
CA VAL A 405 -10.43 -6.54 -29.91
C VAL A 405 -9.49 -6.83 -31.05
N LEU A 406 -9.52 -8.04 -31.58
CA LEU A 406 -8.76 -8.37 -32.79
C LEU A 406 -9.22 -7.48 -33.95
N VAL A 407 -8.26 -6.86 -34.65
CA VAL A 407 -8.54 -6.13 -35.88
C VAL A 407 -9.17 -7.09 -36.89
N PRO A 408 -10.33 -6.75 -37.50
CA PRO A 408 -10.99 -7.63 -38.46
C PRO A 408 -10.10 -7.87 -39.69
N VAL A 409 -10.14 -9.09 -40.23
CA VAL A 409 -9.41 -9.50 -41.43
C VAL A 409 -10.43 -9.97 -42.47
N GLY A 410 -10.23 -9.57 -43.73
CA GLY A 410 -11.08 -10.00 -44.84
C GLY A 410 -12.26 -9.05 -45.14
N ALA A 411 -12.45 -7.97 -44.38
CA ALA A 411 -13.42 -6.93 -44.73
C ALA A 411 -12.94 -6.16 -45.98
N GLU A 412 -13.88 -5.74 -46.85
CA GLU A 412 -13.57 -4.92 -48.00
C GLU A 412 -13.02 -3.54 -47.60
N CYS A 413 -11.97 -3.05 -48.28
CA CYS A 413 -11.37 -1.76 -48.05
C CYS A 413 -10.81 -1.13 -49.32
N GLN A 414 -10.66 0.20 -49.29
CA GLN A 414 -9.97 0.97 -50.35
C GLN A 414 -8.74 1.70 -49.78
N VAL A 415 -8.75 2.01 -48.50
CA VAL A 415 -7.68 2.67 -47.75
C VAL A 415 -7.55 2.08 -46.37
N ASP A 416 -6.41 2.25 -45.70
CA ASP A 416 -6.16 1.75 -44.34
C ASP A 416 -7.22 2.23 -43.34
N ALA A 417 -7.76 3.41 -43.49
CA ALA A 417 -8.79 3.97 -42.62
C ALA A 417 -10.09 3.12 -42.58
N ASP A 418 -10.35 2.35 -43.63
CA ASP A 418 -11.50 1.45 -43.68
C ASP A 418 -11.31 0.23 -42.76
N CYS A 419 -10.06 -0.06 -42.39
CA CYS A 419 -9.67 -1.20 -41.58
C CYS A 419 -9.47 -0.89 -40.07
N GLY A 420 -9.81 0.31 -39.61
CA GLY A 420 -9.53 0.78 -38.26
C GLY A 420 -8.02 0.84 -38.02
N ASP A 421 -7.50 0.07 -37.03
CA ASP A 421 -6.06 -0.03 -36.76
C ASP A 421 -5.35 -1.10 -37.59
N GLY A 422 -6.03 -1.70 -38.59
CA GLY A 422 -5.47 -2.62 -39.57
C GLY A 422 -4.90 -1.91 -40.79
N THR A 423 -4.51 -2.71 -41.81
CA THR A 423 -3.98 -2.22 -43.09
C THR A 423 -4.87 -2.73 -44.19
N CYS A 424 -5.10 -1.92 -45.22
CA CYS A 424 -5.79 -2.35 -46.44
C CYS A 424 -4.77 -2.99 -47.40
N ASP A 425 -4.91 -4.26 -47.68
CA ASP A 425 -4.14 -4.91 -48.74
C ASP A 425 -4.75 -4.51 -50.10
N ALA A 426 -4.12 -3.55 -50.76
CA ALA A 426 -4.59 -3.01 -52.04
C ALA A 426 -4.58 -4.06 -53.18
N ALA A 427 -3.84 -5.17 -53.04
CA ALA A 427 -3.78 -6.21 -54.06
C ALA A 427 -5.04 -7.08 -54.05
N ILE A 428 -5.73 -7.19 -52.93
CA ILE A 428 -6.93 -7.99 -52.80
C ILE A 428 -8.14 -7.18 -52.34
N GLY A 429 -7.96 -5.89 -52.03
CA GLY A 429 -9.01 -4.98 -51.56
C GLY A 429 -9.62 -5.40 -50.22
N GLN A 430 -8.84 -6.02 -49.34
CA GLN A 430 -9.31 -6.53 -48.05
C GLN A 430 -8.41 -6.11 -46.90
N CYS A 431 -9.04 -5.89 -45.75
CA CYS A 431 -8.35 -5.57 -44.52
C CYS A 431 -7.47 -6.72 -44.05
N THR A 432 -6.26 -6.42 -43.62
CA THR A 432 -5.34 -7.34 -42.96
C THR A 432 -4.84 -6.75 -41.64
N ARG A 433 -4.18 -7.57 -40.82
CA ARG A 433 -3.61 -7.15 -39.54
C ARG A 433 -2.28 -7.83 -39.27
N THR A 434 -1.51 -7.25 -38.37
CA THR A 434 -0.30 -7.89 -37.84
C THR A 434 -0.67 -9.20 -37.14
N CYS A 435 0.03 -10.29 -37.49
CA CYS A 435 -0.20 -11.61 -36.92
C CYS A 435 0.93 -12.04 -35.99
N SER A 436 0.55 -12.77 -34.95
CA SER A 436 1.45 -13.39 -33.98
C SER A 436 0.74 -14.56 -33.29
N THR A 437 1.42 -15.25 -32.39
CA THR A 437 0.77 -16.26 -31.54
C THR A 437 -0.34 -15.68 -30.65
N LYS A 438 -0.28 -14.37 -30.33
CA LYS A 438 -1.30 -13.63 -29.56
C LYS A 438 -2.38 -12.98 -30.43
N ALA A 439 -2.15 -12.88 -31.73
CA ALA A 439 -3.09 -12.36 -32.72
C ALA A 439 -3.08 -13.31 -33.95
N PRO A 440 -3.65 -14.53 -33.83
CA PRO A 440 -3.64 -15.51 -34.92
C PRO A 440 -4.53 -15.03 -36.06
N CYS A 441 -4.17 -15.42 -37.29
CA CYS A 441 -5.03 -15.18 -38.44
C CYS A 441 -6.30 -16.04 -38.38
N PRO A 442 -7.44 -15.57 -38.89
CA PRO A 442 -8.67 -16.37 -38.96
C PRO A 442 -8.54 -17.52 -39.97
N THR A 443 -9.50 -18.42 -39.95
CA THR A 443 -9.56 -19.55 -40.92
C THR A 443 -9.57 -19.00 -42.36
N GLY A 444 -8.74 -19.55 -43.23
CA GLY A 444 -8.56 -19.12 -44.62
C GLY A 444 -7.52 -17.99 -44.79
N TRP A 445 -6.78 -17.69 -43.71
CA TRP A 445 -5.68 -16.73 -43.72
C TRP A 445 -4.48 -17.31 -42.97
N SER A 446 -3.29 -17.09 -43.47
CA SER A 446 -2.03 -17.48 -42.86
C SER A 446 -1.14 -16.28 -42.52
N CYS A 447 -0.23 -16.47 -41.56
CA CYS A 447 0.72 -15.42 -41.20
C CYS A 447 1.88 -15.43 -42.18
N GLY A 448 1.96 -14.38 -43.04
CA GLY A 448 3.00 -14.26 -44.04
C GLY A 448 4.35 -13.81 -43.44
N ASP A 449 5.41 -13.86 -44.28
CA ASP A 449 6.79 -13.54 -43.87
C ASP A 449 6.95 -12.10 -43.37
N ALA A 450 6.07 -11.18 -43.80
CA ALA A 450 6.03 -9.79 -43.32
C ALA A 450 5.33 -9.63 -41.97
N GLY A 451 4.87 -10.73 -41.33
CA GLY A 451 4.15 -10.69 -40.06
C GLY A 451 2.74 -10.12 -40.17
N GLN A 452 2.11 -10.23 -41.34
CA GLN A 452 0.70 -9.86 -41.56
C GLN A 452 -0.12 -11.05 -42.04
N CYS A 453 -1.42 -11.05 -41.73
CA CYS A 453 -2.33 -12.04 -42.22
C CYS A 453 -2.48 -11.91 -43.74
N VAL A 454 -2.20 -12.97 -44.50
CA VAL A 454 -2.37 -13.06 -45.93
C VAL A 454 -3.45 -14.08 -46.26
N SER A 455 -4.28 -13.83 -47.28
CA SER A 455 -5.33 -14.76 -47.69
C SER A 455 -4.70 -16.02 -48.25
N ASP A 456 -5.23 -17.19 -47.83
CA ASP A 456 -4.86 -18.49 -48.42
C ASP A 456 -5.50 -18.70 -49.80
N ALA A 457 -6.47 -17.87 -50.19
CA ALA A 457 -7.05 -17.87 -51.50
C ALA A 457 -6.08 -17.26 -52.54
N PRO A 458 -6.02 -17.74 -53.75
CA PRO A 458 -5.22 -17.11 -54.81
C PRO A 458 -5.70 -15.65 -55.01
N ALA A 459 -4.73 -14.75 -55.23
CA ALA A 459 -5.06 -13.34 -55.50
C ALA A 459 -6.04 -13.27 -56.68
N PRO A 460 -7.08 -12.41 -56.63
CA PRO A 460 -7.99 -12.22 -57.74
C PRO A 460 -7.24 -11.68 -58.94
N GLU A 461 -7.61 -12.11 -60.15
CA GLU A 461 -7.01 -11.60 -61.38
C GLU A 461 -7.37 -10.15 -61.66
N CYS A 462 -8.46 -9.65 -61.05
CA CYS A 462 -8.93 -8.27 -61.20
C CYS A 462 -9.75 -7.86 -59.95
N LEU A 463 -9.72 -6.58 -59.61
CA LEU A 463 -10.60 -5.94 -58.62
C LEU A 463 -11.66 -5.02 -59.28
N MET A 464 -11.34 -4.53 -60.47
CA MET A 464 -12.23 -3.69 -61.26
C MET A 464 -12.04 -3.98 -62.78
N ASP A 465 -12.99 -3.56 -63.58
CA ASP A 465 -12.93 -3.79 -65.06
C ASP A 465 -11.68 -3.22 -65.72
N ALA A 466 -11.09 -2.21 -65.14
CA ALA A 466 -9.84 -1.59 -65.66
C ALA A 466 -8.60 -2.49 -65.47
N ASP A 467 -8.66 -3.49 -64.62
CA ASP A 467 -7.58 -4.48 -64.41
C ASP A 467 -7.57 -5.55 -65.49
N CYS A 468 -8.64 -5.64 -66.29
CA CYS A 468 -8.80 -6.62 -67.32
C CYS A 468 -8.43 -6.05 -68.70
N ALA A 469 -8.08 -6.94 -69.64
CA ALA A 469 -7.77 -6.54 -71.03
C ALA A 469 -9.02 -5.98 -71.75
N ASP A 470 -8.80 -5.15 -72.81
CA ASP A 470 -9.89 -4.60 -73.59
C ASP A 470 -10.91 -5.66 -74.04
N GLY A 471 -12.17 -5.42 -73.70
CA GLY A 471 -13.26 -6.32 -74.04
C GLY A 471 -13.56 -7.40 -72.96
N GLN A 472 -12.98 -7.25 -71.78
CA GLN A 472 -13.26 -8.09 -70.64
C GLN A 472 -13.80 -7.22 -69.46
N THR A 473 -14.60 -7.82 -68.60
CA THR A 473 -15.08 -7.26 -67.34
C THR A 473 -14.66 -8.11 -66.17
N CYS A 474 -14.41 -7.49 -65.03
CA CYS A 474 -14.09 -8.21 -63.82
C CYS A 474 -15.37 -8.83 -63.19
N VAL A 475 -15.43 -10.13 -63.18
CA VAL A 475 -16.57 -10.88 -62.59
C VAL A 475 -16.02 -11.84 -61.56
N ASP A 476 -16.40 -11.65 -60.30
CA ASP A 476 -15.99 -12.47 -59.17
C ASP A 476 -14.47 -12.70 -59.08
N GLY A 477 -13.70 -11.62 -59.30
CA GLY A 477 -12.23 -11.64 -59.18
C GLY A 477 -11.52 -12.28 -60.39
N SER A 478 -12.20 -12.57 -61.50
CA SER A 478 -11.62 -13.11 -62.74
C SER A 478 -12.06 -12.31 -63.96
N CYS A 479 -11.14 -12.07 -64.89
CA CYS A 479 -11.45 -11.36 -66.14
C CYS A 479 -12.25 -12.21 -67.08
N ALA A 480 -13.55 -11.89 -67.25
CA ALA A 480 -14.46 -12.56 -68.18
C ALA A 480 -14.71 -11.72 -69.41
N ALA A 481 -14.79 -12.36 -70.61
CA ALA A 481 -15.15 -11.67 -71.81
C ALA A 481 -16.52 -10.98 -71.68
N THR A 482 -16.61 -9.67 -71.99
CA THR A 482 -17.90 -8.97 -72.01
C THR A 482 -18.82 -9.72 -72.99
N PRO A 483 -20.03 -10.14 -72.57
CA PRO A 483 -20.95 -10.77 -73.52
C PRO A 483 -21.24 -9.83 -74.68
N GLY A 484 -20.78 -10.18 -75.86
CA GLY A 484 -20.76 -9.30 -77.05
C GLY A 484 -22.16 -8.80 -77.40
N ALA A 485 -22.25 -7.52 -77.61
CA ALA A 485 -23.28 -6.89 -78.38
C ALA A 485 -23.08 -7.28 -79.85
N ASP A 486 -23.63 -8.42 -80.25
CA ASP A 486 -23.96 -8.71 -81.64
C ASP A 486 -24.64 -10.09 -81.71
N ALA A 487 -25.95 -10.09 -81.70
CA ALA A 487 -26.77 -11.12 -82.35
C ALA A 487 -28.13 -10.54 -82.71
N PRO A 488 -28.60 -10.66 -83.95
CA PRO A 488 -29.79 -9.98 -84.44
C PRO A 488 -31.10 -10.66 -83.94
N GLU A 489 -32.10 -9.81 -83.85
CA GLU A 489 -33.48 -10.17 -83.54
C GLU A 489 -34.06 -11.29 -84.43
N SER A 490 -34.67 -12.27 -83.85
CA SER A 490 -35.81 -13.00 -84.47
C SER A 490 -36.74 -13.63 -83.44
N GLY A 491 -37.91 -13.04 -83.35
CA GLY A 491 -39.24 -13.61 -83.34
C GLY A 491 -39.72 -14.38 -82.10
N CYS A 492 -40.59 -13.73 -81.38
CA CYS A 492 -41.87 -14.15 -80.79
C CYS A 492 -42.07 -15.58 -80.29
N ALA A 493 -42.39 -15.73 -79.02
CA ALA A 493 -43.70 -16.28 -78.56
C ALA A 493 -43.88 -16.14 -77.05
N ALA A 494 -45.12 -15.74 -76.75
CA ALA A 494 -45.62 -15.41 -75.44
C ALA A 494 -45.80 -16.63 -74.53
N GLY A 495 -45.55 -16.44 -73.25
CA GLY A 495 -45.97 -17.33 -72.20
C GLY A 495 -45.97 -16.57 -70.89
N GLN A 496 -47.19 -16.27 -70.40
CA GLN A 496 -47.46 -15.47 -69.19
C GLN A 496 -47.13 -16.22 -67.89
N PRO A 497 -47.02 -15.47 -66.82
CA PRO A 497 -46.33 -15.87 -65.58
C PRO A 497 -47.27 -16.41 -64.51
N THR A 498 -46.74 -17.15 -63.55
CA THR A 498 -47.36 -17.37 -62.24
C THR A 498 -46.49 -16.76 -61.13
N PRO A 499 -47.10 -16.17 -60.09
CA PRO A 499 -46.40 -15.36 -59.13
C PRO A 499 -45.85 -16.18 -57.96
N PRO A 500 -44.83 -15.71 -57.26
CA PRO A 500 -44.32 -16.35 -56.08
C PRO A 500 -45.04 -15.85 -54.82
N LEU A 501 -45.23 -16.77 -53.92
CA LEU A 501 -45.79 -16.57 -52.58
C LEU A 501 -44.88 -15.73 -51.68
N ALA A 502 -45.55 -14.82 -51.01
CA ALA A 502 -45.00 -13.92 -50.00
C ALA A 502 -44.41 -14.69 -48.81
N ALA A 503 -43.26 -14.25 -48.36
CA ALA A 503 -42.72 -14.55 -47.05
C ALA A 503 -43.08 -13.43 -46.08
N LEU A 504 -43.67 -13.84 -44.99
CA LEU A 504 -44.23 -13.02 -43.91
C LEU A 504 -43.12 -12.43 -43.05
N VAL A 505 -43.07 -11.13 -42.94
CA VAL A 505 -42.29 -10.39 -41.93
C VAL A 505 -43.11 -10.28 -40.65
N ILE A 506 -42.64 -10.87 -39.57
CA ILE A 506 -43.23 -10.64 -38.24
C ILE A 506 -42.36 -9.61 -37.52
N LEU A 507 -42.89 -8.40 -37.43
CA LEU A 507 -42.47 -7.36 -36.48
C LEU A 507 -43.14 -7.65 -35.13
N VAL A 508 -42.41 -7.82 -34.08
CA VAL A 508 -42.90 -7.76 -32.70
C VAL A 508 -42.37 -6.52 -32.04
N LEU A 509 -43.27 -5.53 -31.93
CA LEU A 509 -43.18 -4.40 -31.01
C LEU A 509 -43.50 -4.87 -29.59
N GLY A 510 -42.62 -4.64 -28.68
CA GLY A 510 -42.87 -4.80 -27.26
C GLY A 510 -42.62 -3.48 -26.52
N ALA A 511 -43.73 -2.84 -26.19
CA ALA A 511 -43.78 -1.58 -25.45
C ALA A 511 -43.90 -1.80 -23.94
N LEU A 512 -43.21 -0.93 -23.21
CA LEU A 512 -43.64 -0.32 -21.95
C LEU A 512 -44.09 -1.22 -20.78
N TRP A 513 -43.35 -1.16 -19.70
CA TRP A 513 -44.00 -0.93 -18.41
C TRP A 513 -43.20 0.03 -17.51
N ARG A 514 -43.85 1.14 -17.22
CA ARG A 514 -43.51 2.14 -16.19
C ARG A 514 -44.30 1.83 -14.91
N ARG A 515 -43.76 2.28 -13.79
CA ARG A 515 -44.36 2.64 -12.51
C ARG A 515 -44.60 1.54 -11.48
N ARG A 516 -43.99 1.69 -10.33
CA ARG A 516 -44.67 2.24 -9.14
C ARG A 516 -43.71 2.71 -8.07
N GLN A 517 -43.90 3.96 -7.68
CA GLN A 517 -43.54 4.54 -6.38
C GLN A 517 -44.47 3.99 -5.30
N GLY A 518 -44.05 4.08 -4.05
CA GLY A 518 -44.85 3.99 -2.85
C GLY A 518 -44.01 3.63 -1.66
N LEU A 519 -43.51 4.56 -0.93
CA LEU A 519 -43.96 5.16 0.31
C LEU A 519 -44.03 4.23 1.52
N SER A 520 -43.33 4.70 2.56
CA SER A 520 -43.60 4.63 4.00
C SER A 520 -43.08 3.42 4.79
N GLY A 521 -42.31 3.79 5.78
CA GLY A 521 -41.97 3.08 6.99
C GLY A 521 -40.67 3.63 7.59
#